data_919f52ccabef4e14a1d9b278f8f1228a
#
_entry.id   919f52ccabef4e14a1d9b278f8f1228a
#
_cell.length_a   1.000
_cell.length_b   1.000
_cell.length_c   1.000
_cell.angle_alpha   90.00
_cell.angle_beta   90.00
_cell.angle_gamma   90.00
#
_symmetry.space_group_name_H-M   'P 1'
#
loop_
_entity.id
_entity.type
_entity.pdbx_description
1 polymer ?
#
loop_
_entity_poly.entity_id
_entity_poly.type
_entity_poly.pdbx_seq_one_letter_code
_entity_poly.pdbx_strand_id
1 'polypeptide(L)'
;MAQIKVYGLREHLEPVKQRLSDAIHSCVVEALRFPADKRAHRFFHMEEGDFYFPASASEMYTIFEISMFEGRSIDAKKQLIRLLFDRVCDQADRKPNEIEVTITETPKHNWGFRGSPGDEVSLAYKVDV
;
A
#
# COMPACT_ATOMS: atom_id res chain seq x y z
N MET A 1 -6.14 -1.56 11.10
CA MET A 1 -5.51 -0.42 10.39
C MET A 1 -4.59 -0.92 9.29
N ALA A 2 -4.40 -0.10 8.28
CA ALA A 2 -3.42 -0.32 7.22
C ALA A 2 -2.78 1.02 6.88
N GLN A 3 -1.45 1.04 6.83
CA GLN A 3 -0.66 2.20 6.43
C GLN A 3 0.17 1.81 5.21
N ILE A 4 0.23 2.68 4.23
CA ILE A 4 0.93 2.40 3.00
C ILE A 4 1.95 3.48 2.73
N LYS A 5 3.20 3.05 2.53
CA LYS A 5 4.30 3.91 2.11
C LYS A 5 4.58 3.63 0.64
N VAL A 6 4.72 4.69 -0.12
CA VAL A 6 5.01 4.61 -1.55
C VAL A 6 6.32 5.31 -1.84
N TYR A 7 7.26 4.59 -2.44
CA TYR A 7 8.59 5.12 -2.78
C TYR A 7 8.77 5.11 -4.29
N GLY A 8 9.31 6.19 -4.80
CA GLY A 8 9.68 6.30 -6.21
C GLY A 8 10.48 7.57 -6.46
N LEU A 9 11.13 7.64 -7.62
CA LEU A 9 11.83 8.86 -8.01
C LEU A 9 10.83 10.00 -8.17
N ARG A 10 11.18 11.17 -7.63
CA ARG A 10 10.31 12.36 -7.62
C ARG A 10 9.72 12.67 -8.99
N GLU A 11 10.54 12.63 -10.02
CA GLU A 11 10.15 12.95 -11.39
C GLU A 11 9.02 12.07 -11.91
N HIS A 12 9.00 10.80 -11.49
CA HIS A 12 8.02 9.81 -11.98
C HIS A 12 6.91 9.50 -10.98
N LEU A 13 7.04 9.95 -9.74
CA LEU A 13 6.03 9.72 -8.70
C LEU A 13 5.07 10.90 -8.55
N GLU A 14 5.59 12.13 -8.53
CA GLU A 14 4.79 13.32 -8.32
C GLU A 14 3.65 13.49 -9.34
N PRO A 15 3.88 13.29 -10.66
CA PRO A 15 2.81 13.48 -11.65
C PRO A 15 1.64 12.51 -11.50
N VAL A 16 1.85 11.33 -10.92
CA VAL A 16 0.83 10.28 -10.82
C VAL A 16 0.34 10.06 -9.39
N LYS A 17 0.82 10.83 -8.44
CA LYS A 17 0.57 10.63 -7.01
C LYS A 17 -0.91 10.48 -6.67
N GLN A 18 -1.77 11.38 -7.15
CA GLN A 18 -3.20 11.35 -6.88
C GLN A 18 -3.83 10.08 -7.45
N ARG A 19 -3.57 9.78 -8.72
CA ARG A 19 -4.11 8.58 -9.38
C ARG A 19 -3.62 7.30 -8.71
N LEU A 20 -2.35 7.31 -8.30
CA LEU A 20 -1.74 6.17 -7.62
C LEU A 20 -2.39 5.93 -6.26
N SER A 21 -2.57 6.98 -5.47
CA SER A 21 -3.25 6.88 -4.18
C SER A 21 -4.68 6.38 -4.33
N ASP A 22 -5.42 6.88 -5.30
CA ASP A 22 -6.80 6.45 -5.55
C ASP A 22 -6.85 4.98 -5.96
N ALA A 23 -5.95 4.54 -6.83
CA ALA A 23 -5.87 3.14 -7.26
C ALA A 23 -5.55 2.23 -6.07
N ILE A 24 -4.55 2.57 -5.28
CA ILE A 24 -4.15 1.79 -4.09
C ILE A 24 -5.34 1.69 -3.11
N HIS A 25 -5.99 2.81 -2.85
CA HIS A 25 -7.10 2.84 -1.90
C HIS A 25 -8.25 1.94 -2.35
N SER A 26 -8.60 1.97 -3.64
CA SER A 26 -9.64 1.09 -4.19
C SER A 26 -9.31 -0.39 -4.00
N CYS A 27 -8.03 -0.76 -4.10
CA CYS A 27 -7.58 -2.14 -3.88
C CYS A 27 -7.74 -2.55 -2.42
N VAL A 28 -7.35 -1.68 -1.50
CA VAL A 28 -7.45 -1.94 -0.06
C VAL A 28 -8.92 -2.08 0.36
N VAL A 29 -9.77 -1.18 -0.12
CA VAL A 29 -11.20 -1.23 0.18
C VAL A 29 -11.80 -2.56 -0.29
N GLU A 30 -11.50 -2.98 -1.49
CA GLU A 30 -12.07 -4.20 -2.05
C GLU A 30 -11.50 -5.46 -1.41
N ALA A 31 -10.17 -5.60 -1.37
CA ALA A 31 -9.52 -6.82 -0.91
C ALA A 31 -9.63 -7.03 0.60
N LEU A 32 -9.54 -5.97 1.39
CA LEU A 32 -9.54 -6.05 2.85
C LEU A 32 -10.86 -5.65 3.48
N ARG A 33 -11.87 -5.32 2.67
CA ARG A 33 -13.16 -4.79 3.13
C ARG A 33 -12.96 -3.61 4.08
N PHE A 34 -12.05 -2.74 3.70
CA PHE A 34 -11.64 -1.60 4.49
C PHE A 34 -12.62 -0.43 4.29
N PRO A 35 -12.87 0.39 5.33
CA PRO A 35 -13.76 1.55 5.16
C PRO A 35 -13.20 2.54 4.15
N ALA A 36 -14.05 3.02 3.23
CA ALA A 36 -13.65 3.91 2.16
C ALA A 36 -13.19 5.29 2.65
N ASP A 37 -13.61 5.68 3.85
CA ASP A 37 -13.23 6.96 4.47
C ASP A 37 -11.89 6.91 5.22
N LYS A 38 -11.22 5.75 5.24
CA LYS A 38 -9.96 5.58 5.95
C LYS A 38 -8.83 5.37 4.95
N ARG A 39 -8.02 6.39 4.78
CA ARG A 39 -6.87 6.36 3.87
C ARG A 39 -5.63 6.87 4.63
N ALA A 40 -4.60 6.02 4.70
CA ALA A 40 -3.33 6.38 5.34
C ALA A 40 -2.18 6.06 4.39
N HIS A 41 -1.90 6.96 3.49
CA HIS A 41 -0.84 6.85 2.49
C HIS A 41 0.21 7.91 2.70
N ARG A 42 1.48 7.54 2.54
CA ARG A 42 2.64 8.44 2.57
C ARG A 42 3.47 8.22 1.33
N PHE A 43 3.88 9.32 0.72
CA PHE A 43 4.69 9.30 -0.50
C PHE A 43 6.09 9.79 -0.17
N PHE A 44 7.07 8.98 -0.51
CA PHE A 44 8.48 9.29 -0.34
C PHE A 44 9.08 9.52 -1.72
N HIS A 45 9.29 10.79 -2.05
CA HIS A 45 9.89 11.20 -3.30
C HIS A 45 11.40 11.09 -3.18
N MET A 46 11.99 10.11 -3.87
CA MET A 46 13.40 9.83 -3.81
C MET A 46 14.13 10.65 -4.87
N GLU A 47 15.29 11.18 -4.50
CA GLU A 47 16.15 11.86 -5.45
C GLU A 47 17.02 10.84 -6.18
N GLU A 48 17.45 11.22 -7.39
CA GLU A 48 18.41 10.40 -8.15
C GLU A 48 19.69 10.24 -7.30
N GLY A 49 20.19 9.01 -7.21
CA GLY A 49 21.32 8.68 -6.35
C GLY A 49 20.91 8.14 -4.98
N ASP A 50 19.69 8.37 -4.54
CA ASP A 50 19.16 7.85 -3.29
C ASP A 50 18.26 6.62 -3.50
N PHE A 51 18.06 6.23 -4.76
CA PHE A 51 17.14 5.15 -5.09
C PHE A 51 17.72 4.26 -6.19
N TYR A 52 18.18 3.09 -5.79
CA TYR A 52 18.66 2.07 -6.71
C TYR A 52 17.55 1.08 -7.01
N PHE A 53 17.46 0.59 -8.22
CA PHE A 53 16.43 -0.36 -8.63
C PHE A 53 17.05 -1.46 -9.50
N PRO A 54 16.37 -2.64 -9.63
CA PRO A 54 16.88 -3.74 -10.44
C PRO A 54 17.10 -3.34 -11.90
N ALA A 55 18.12 -3.88 -12.55
CA ALA A 55 18.41 -3.59 -13.95
C ALA A 55 17.25 -3.96 -14.88
N SER A 56 16.40 -4.90 -14.48
CA SER A 56 15.21 -5.31 -15.23
C SER A 56 14.05 -4.33 -15.11
N ALA A 57 14.13 -3.37 -14.18
CA ALA A 57 13.14 -2.32 -14.01
C ALA A 57 13.58 -1.05 -14.72
N SER A 58 12.83 0.01 -14.60
CA SER A 58 13.14 1.33 -15.14
C SER A 58 13.09 2.39 -14.05
N GLU A 59 13.33 3.64 -14.42
CA GLU A 59 13.20 4.80 -13.52
C GLU A 59 11.77 4.93 -12.97
N MET A 60 10.81 4.24 -13.53
CA MET A 60 9.42 4.20 -13.09
C MET A 60 9.22 3.29 -11.88
N TYR A 61 10.28 2.61 -11.41
CA TYR A 61 10.20 1.64 -10.31
C TYR A 61 9.59 2.26 -9.06
N THR A 62 8.59 1.59 -8.52
CA THR A 62 7.79 2.08 -7.40
C THR A 62 7.62 0.96 -6.38
N ILE A 63 7.91 1.24 -5.13
CA ILE A 63 7.78 0.27 -4.03
C ILE A 63 6.60 0.65 -3.17
N PHE A 64 5.73 -0.32 -2.87
CA PHE A 64 4.67 -0.18 -1.90
C PHE A 64 5.00 -1.02 -0.67
N GLU A 65 5.07 -0.38 0.49
CA GLU A 65 5.21 -1.06 1.77
C GLU A 65 3.90 -0.90 2.53
N ILE A 66 3.26 -2.00 2.81
CA ILE A 66 1.96 -2.03 3.49
C ILE A 66 2.15 -2.61 4.89
N SER A 67 1.83 -1.80 5.89
CA SER A 67 1.82 -2.24 7.29
C SER A 67 0.38 -2.36 7.75
N MET A 68 0.00 -3.51 8.30
CA MET A 68 -1.38 -3.74 8.71
C MET A 68 -1.48 -4.71 9.88
N PHE A 69 -2.67 -4.78 10.48
CA PHE A 69 -2.97 -5.76 11.52
C PHE A 69 -2.91 -7.18 10.98
N GLU A 70 -2.46 -8.11 11.81
CA GLU A 70 -2.66 -9.54 11.56
C GLU A 70 -4.15 -9.88 11.53
N GLY A 71 -4.51 -10.94 10.84
CA GLY A 71 -5.86 -11.50 10.84
C GLY A 71 -6.45 -11.71 9.44
N ARG A 72 -5.91 -11.07 8.41
CA ARG A 72 -6.37 -11.29 7.03
C ARG A 72 -5.91 -12.64 6.52
N SER A 73 -6.74 -13.27 5.72
CA SER A 73 -6.41 -14.56 5.10
C SER A 73 -5.30 -14.41 4.05
N ILE A 74 -4.66 -15.52 3.72
CA ILE A 74 -3.68 -15.55 2.63
C ILE A 74 -4.36 -15.12 1.32
N ASP A 75 -5.59 -15.57 1.08
CA ASP A 75 -6.33 -15.24 -0.14
C ASP A 75 -6.61 -13.74 -0.24
N ALA A 76 -6.99 -13.09 0.86
CA ALA A 76 -7.22 -11.64 0.89
C ALA A 76 -5.94 -10.87 0.56
N LYS A 77 -4.80 -11.31 1.11
CA LYS A 77 -3.51 -10.67 0.84
C LYS A 77 -3.08 -10.86 -0.61
N LYS A 78 -3.27 -12.06 -1.16
CA LYS A 78 -2.97 -12.32 -2.57
C LYS A 78 -3.90 -11.52 -3.49
N GLN A 79 -5.17 -11.40 -3.13
CA GLN A 79 -6.10 -10.56 -3.88
C GLN A 79 -5.66 -9.11 -3.89
N LEU A 80 -5.23 -8.58 -2.74
CA LEU A 80 -4.72 -7.22 -2.64
C LEU A 80 -3.54 -7.00 -3.60
N ILE A 81 -2.59 -7.91 -3.59
CA ILE A 81 -1.41 -7.82 -4.47
C ILE A 81 -1.84 -7.86 -5.95
N ARG A 82 -2.73 -8.78 -6.33
CA ARG A 82 -3.20 -8.87 -7.72
C ARG A 82 -3.94 -7.61 -8.16
N LEU A 83 -4.79 -7.07 -7.31
CA LEU A 83 -5.51 -5.83 -7.61
C LEU A 83 -4.56 -4.65 -7.74
N LEU A 84 -3.52 -4.59 -6.90
CA LEU A 84 -2.51 -3.53 -6.99
C LEU A 84 -1.81 -3.55 -8.34
N PHE A 85 -1.33 -4.72 -8.78
CA PHE A 85 -0.71 -4.84 -10.10
C PHE A 85 -1.68 -4.44 -11.21
N ASP A 86 -2.89 -4.95 -11.16
CA ASP A 86 -3.89 -4.67 -12.21
C ASP A 86 -4.23 -3.18 -12.29
N ARG A 87 -4.61 -2.58 -11.17
CA ARG A 87 -5.11 -1.19 -11.15
C ARG A 87 -4.01 -0.14 -11.25
N VAL A 88 -2.87 -0.38 -10.63
CA VAL A 88 -1.75 0.56 -10.70
C VAL A 88 -1.14 0.58 -12.10
N CYS A 89 -0.97 -0.58 -12.72
CA CYS A 89 -0.47 -0.62 -14.09
C CYS A 89 -1.41 0.12 -15.05
N ASP A 90 -2.72 -0.03 -14.87
CA ASP A 90 -3.71 0.64 -15.70
C ASP A 90 -3.80 2.15 -15.42
N GLN A 91 -3.92 2.54 -14.16
CA GLN A 91 -4.26 3.91 -13.79
C GLN A 91 -3.05 4.83 -13.61
N ALA A 92 -1.88 4.30 -13.34
CA ALA A 92 -0.66 5.07 -13.07
C ALA A 92 0.46 4.79 -14.06
N ASP A 93 0.17 4.16 -15.18
CA ASP A 93 1.11 3.90 -16.27
C ASP A 93 2.39 3.21 -15.80
N ARG A 94 2.23 2.12 -15.04
CA ARG A 94 3.35 1.27 -14.60
C ARG A 94 3.26 -0.09 -15.26
N LYS A 95 4.42 -0.68 -15.56
CA LYS A 95 4.52 -2.07 -16.00
C LYS A 95 4.68 -2.98 -14.78
N PRO A 96 4.30 -4.25 -14.86
CA PRO A 96 4.42 -5.17 -13.70
C PRO A 96 5.82 -5.24 -13.10
N ASN A 97 6.88 -5.21 -13.91
CA ASN A 97 8.26 -5.24 -13.43
C ASN A 97 8.73 -3.91 -12.81
N GLU A 98 7.91 -2.88 -12.84
CA GLU A 98 8.19 -1.58 -12.24
C GLU A 98 7.54 -1.42 -10.87
N ILE A 99 6.83 -2.43 -10.39
CA ILE A 99 6.13 -2.39 -9.11
C ILE A 99 6.62 -3.51 -8.22
N GLU A 100 6.88 -3.19 -6.96
CA GLU A 100 7.17 -4.19 -5.94
C GLU A 100 6.34 -3.89 -4.70
N VAL A 101 5.77 -4.94 -4.11
CA VAL A 101 4.85 -4.82 -2.98
C VAL A 101 5.33 -5.72 -1.85
N THR A 102 5.37 -5.19 -0.64
CA THR A 102 5.55 -6.01 0.57
C THR A 102 4.43 -5.73 1.55
N ILE A 103 4.00 -6.76 2.26
CA ILE A 103 3.01 -6.65 3.32
C ILE A 103 3.67 -7.10 4.61
N THR A 104 3.66 -6.21 5.62
CA THR A 104 4.14 -6.51 6.96
C THR A 104 2.96 -6.47 7.91
N GLU A 105 2.73 -7.58 8.59
CA GLU A 105 1.64 -7.70 9.56
C GLU A 105 2.18 -7.62 10.98
N THR A 106 1.43 -6.95 11.85
CA THR A 106 1.75 -6.87 13.28
C THR A 106 0.52 -7.23 14.11
N PRO A 107 0.72 -7.82 15.31
CA PRO A 107 -0.37 -8.00 16.25
C PRO A 107 -1.01 -6.65 16.59
N LYS A 108 -2.31 -6.63 16.85
CA LYS A 108 -3.02 -5.41 17.19
C LYS A 108 -2.41 -4.69 18.40
N HIS A 109 -1.88 -5.43 19.36
CA HIS A 109 -1.25 -4.85 20.55
C HIS A 109 0.07 -4.14 20.29
N ASN A 110 0.65 -4.31 19.08
CA ASN A 110 1.85 -3.57 18.65
C ASN A 110 1.50 -2.27 17.93
N TRP A 111 0.22 -1.93 17.88
CA TRP A 111 -0.28 -0.75 17.18
C TRP A 111 -0.90 0.22 18.17
N GLY A 112 -0.63 1.50 18.04
CA GLY A 112 -1.26 2.53 18.87
C GLY A 112 -1.99 3.54 18.02
N PHE A 113 -3.28 3.75 18.26
CA PHE A 113 -4.06 4.78 17.58
C PHE A 113 -5.30 5.14 18.41
N ARG A 114 -5.83 6.32 18.19
CA ARG A 114 -6.95 6.87 18.98
C ARG A 114 -6.67 6.86 20.48
N GLY A 115 -5.40 7.02 20.86
CA GLY A 115 -4.98 7.11 22.25
C GLY A 115 -4.88 5.79 23.01
N SER A 116 -4.99 4.64 22.34
CA SER A 116 -4.98 3.33 23.00
C SER A 116 -4.22 2.28 22.18
N PRO A 117 -3.78 1.18 22.80
CA PRO A 117 -3.29 0.03 22.06
C PRO A 117 -4.36 -0.51 21.11
N GLY A 118 -3.94 -1.01 19.97
CA GLY A 118 -4.86 -1.39 18.90
C GLY A 118 -5.82 -2.54 19.25
N ASP A 119 -5.44 -3.41 20.17
CA ASP A 119 -6.31 -4.49 20.66
C ASP A 119 -7.42 -4.01 21.62
N GLU A 120 -7.28 -2.78 22.14
CA GLU A 120 -8.26 -2.16 23.03
C GLU A 120 -9.19 -1.19 22.31
N VAL A 121 -8.97 -0.96 21.02
CA VAL A 121 -9.77 -0.04 20.21
C VAL A 121 -10.87 -0.81 19.50
N SER A 122 -12.12 -0.32 19.60
CA SER A 122 -13.24 -0.88 18.85
C SER A 122 -13.15 -0.47 17.39
N LEU A 123 -13.16 -1.45 16.48
CA LEU A 123 -13.11 -1.22 15.05
C LEU A 123 -14.49 -1.29 14.44
N ALA A 124 -14.77 -0.42 13.46
CA ALA A 124 -16.01 -0.40 12.71
C ALA A 124 -16.04 -1.42 11.56
N TYR A 125 -15.00 -2.23 11.43
CA TYR A 125 -14.84 -3.19 10.34
C TYR A 125 -14.14 -4.45 10.82
N LYS A 126 -14.29 -5.54 10.06
CA LYS A 126 -13.64 -6.82 10.38
C LYS A 126 -12.22 -6.86 9.81
N VAL A 127 -11.31 -7.45 10.57
CA VAL A 127 -9.93 -7.69 10.14
C VAL A 127 -9.79 -9.11 9.59
N ASP A 128 -10.53 -10.06 10.11
CA ASP A 128 -10.51 -11.47 9.73
C ASP A 128 -11.31 -11.74 8.43
N VAL A 129 -10.77 -11.27 7.32
CA VAL A 129 -11.43 -11.38 6.00
C VAL A 129 -10.64 -12.21 4.99
#